data_3cbe6770cef3b007c2831db302625722
#
_entry.id   3cbe6770cef3b007c2831db302625722
#
_cell.length_a   1.000
_cell.length_b   1.000
_cell.length_c   1.000
_cell.angle_alpha   90.00
_cell.angle_beta   90.00
_cell.angle_gamma   90.00
#
_symmetry.space_group_name_H-M   'P 1'
#
loop_
_entity.id
_entity.type
_entity.pdbx_description
1 polymer ?
#
loop_
_entity_poly.entity_id
_entity_poly.type
_entity_poly.pdbx_seq_one_letter_code
_entity_poly.pdbx_strand_id
1 'polypeptide(L)'
;AALMHDLGKACASFQAKLKPGAPLERNLYRHEWISLRLFEAFVGDDDDVSWLTRLAAPSEEDDNRWLARLNKDGINARDATPFKHLPPLAAAIGWLIVSHHRLPVMPCERHSDDRAAWLGAKISGFQARQLLGLPGIITAAWNETCDSQDPARITPYWDFPDGLPVTTPKWRARAAHLVQRLSQRQPAQDWLDNPYVMHLARLSLMLSDHFYSSLSEPHQRVRGQAGYPLLANTLRSTGEPNQPLDEHLLGVEKHSGAVSRSLPGIERHLPRLARHQGFRKRSGDPRFRWQDRAFDLAVGLRERSQRQGFFGVNMASTGCGKTLANARILYALADPDIGARFSIALGLRTLTLQTGQAYRERLNLGEDDLA
;
A
#
# COMPACT_ATOMS: atom_id res chain seq x y z
N ALA A 1 11.59 3.49 3.91
CA ALA A 1 10.77 2.49 3.21
C ALA A 1 10.68 2.79 1.71
N ALA A 2 10.22 3.98 1.30
CA ALA A 2 9.95 4.30 -0.11
C ALA A 2 11.10 4.04 -1.09
N LEU A 3 12.36 4.29 -0.69
CA LEU A 3 13.53 3.97 -1.52
C LEU A 3 13.83 2.46 -1.66
N MET A 4 13.16 1.61 -0.89
CA MET A 4 13.47 0.18 -0.79
C MET A 4 12.28 -0.75 -1.06
N HIS A 5 11.05 -0.21 -1.12
CA HIS A 5 9.83 -1.03 -1.15
C HIS A 5 9.77 -1.97 -2.36
N ASP A 6 10.32 -1.55 -3.47
CA ASP A 6 10.28 -2.23 -4.76
C ASP A 6 11.63 -2.77 -5.26
N LEU A 7 12.65 -2.84 -4.40
CA LEU A 7 13.96 -3.42 -4.79
C LEU A 7 13.84 -4.84 -5.36
N GLY A 8 12.88 -5.61 -4.88
CA GLY A 8 12.60 -6.96 -5.38
C GLY A 8 12.15 -7.02 -6.85
N LYS A 9 11.71 -5.91 -7.43
CA LYS A 9 11.43 -5.82 -8.87
C LYS A 9 12.70 -5.96 -9.72
N ALA A 10 13.88 -5.78 -9.13
CA ALA A 10 15.15 -6.00 -9.83
C ALA A 10 15.45 -7.48 -10.14
N CYS A 11 14.71 -8.43 -9.57
CA CYS A 11 14.99 -9.85 -9.80
C CYS A 11 14.67 -10.28 -11.24
N ALA A 12 15.42 -11.27 -11.74
CA ALA A 12 15.28 -11.80 -13.09
C ALA A 12 13.84 -12.24 -13.42
N SER A 13 13.16 -12.89 -12.46
CA SER A 13 11.78 -13.32 -12.63
C SER A 13 10.81 -12.17 -12.88
N PHE A 14 10.95 -11.05 -12.15
CA PHE A 14 10.09 -9.88 -12.35
C PHE A 14 10.38 -9.20 -13.68
N GLN A 15 11.64 -8.96 -14.02
CA GLN A 15 12.04 -8.32 -15.27
C GLN A 15 11.62 -9.13 -16.51
N ALA A 16 11.67 -10.47 -16.42
CA ALA A 16 11.20 -11.35 -17.48
C ALA A 16 9.69 -11.16 -17.77
N LYS A 17 8.87 -10.91 -16.77
CA LYS A 17 7.41 -10.71 -16.90
C LYS A 17 7.03 -9.37 -17.53
N LEU A 18 7.92 -8.39 -17.55
CA LEU A 18 7.70 -7.10 -18.20
C LEU A 18 7.98 -7.14 -19.71
N LYS A 19 8.55 -8.24 -20.21
CA LYS A 19 8.83 -8.40 -21.66
C LYS A 19 7.52 -8.70 -22.41
N PRO A 20 7.36 -8.17 -23.62
CA PRO A 20 6.21 -8.50 -24.47
C PRO A 20 6.08 -10.01 -24.70
N GLY A 21 4.85 -10.53 -24.56
CA GLY A 21 4.57 -11.95 -24.75
C GLY A 21 4.96 -12.87 -23.58
N ALA A 22 5.39 -12.31 -22.44
CA ALA A 22 5.70 -13.11 -21.28
C ALA A 22 4.46 -13.90 -20.79
N PRO A 23 4.62 -15.18 -20.40
CA PRO A 23 3.50 -15.99 -19.90
C PRO A 23 2.96 -15.41 -18.59
N LEU A 24 1.63 -15.47 -18.41
CA LEU A 24 0.95 -15.12 -17.17
C LEU A 24 1.10 -16.24 -16.16
N GLU A 25 2.27 -16.32 -15.54
CA GLU A 25 2.52 -17.27 -14.46
C GLU A 25 2.30 -16.63 -13.10
N ARG A 26 1.79 -17.44 -12.15
CA ARG A 26 1.68 -17.04 -10.75
C ARG A 26 3.08 -16.81 -10.17
N ASN A 27 3.21 -15.77 -9.35
CA ASN A 27 4.46 -15.51 -8.63
C ASN A 27 4.67 -16.60 -7.56
N LEU A 28 5.88 -17.15 -7.48
CA LEU A 28 6.28 -17.96 -6.33
C LEU A 28 6.57 -17.07 -5.11
N TYR A 29 7.25 -15.96 -5.36
CA TYR A 29 7.51 -14.92 -4.35
C TYR A 29 7.06 -13.58 -4.91
N ARG A 30 6.43 -12.76 -4.08
CA ARG A 30 6.08 -11.39 -4.44
C ARG A 30 7.29 -10.49 -4.27
N HIS A 31 7.36 -9.41 -5.09
CA HIS A 31 8.48 -8.46 -5.04
C HIS A 31 8.59 -7.77 -3.67
N GLU A 32 7.47 -7.58 -2.94
CA GLU A 32 7.50 -7.01 -1.59
C GLU A 32 8.28 -7.89 -0.61
N TRP A 33 8.13 -9.21 -0.73
CA TRP A 33 8.86 -10.17 0.08
C TRP A 33 10.35 -10.19 -0.29
N ILE A 34 10.64 -10.19 -1.59
CA ILE A 34 12.02 -10.13 -2.08
C ILE A 34 12.68 -8.82 -1.62
N SER A 35 11.96 -7.69 -1.68
CA SER A 35 12.44 -6.39 -1.17
C SER A 35 12.75 -6.44 0.33
N LEU A 36 11.91 -7.11 1.12
CA LEU A 36 12.14 -7.30 2.55
C LEU A 36 13.39 -8.13 2.81
N ARG A 37 13.60 -9.23 2.07
CA ARG A 37 14.82 -10.06 2.18
C ARG A 37 16.10 -9.30 1.76
N LEU A 38 16.01 -8.48 0.71
CA LEU A 38 17.11 -7.60 0.33
C LEU A 38 17.43 -6.58 1.43
N PHE A 39 16.39 -6.01 2.04
CA PHE A 39 16.56 -5.07 3.15
C PHE A 39 17.14 -5.75 4.40
N GLU A 40 16.68 -6.95 4.75
CA GLU A 40 17.26 -7.79 5.82
C GLU A 40 18.74 -8.02 5.57
N ALA A 41 19.13 -8.44 4.36
CA ALA A 41 20.52 -8.68 4.00
C ALA A 41 21.39 -7.41 4.10
N PHE A 42 20.81 -6.24 3.74
CA PHE A 42 21.49 -4.96 3.90
C PHE A 42 21.68 -4.60 5.37
N VAL A 43 20.68 -4.75 6.22
CA VAL A 43 20.78 -4.50 7.66
C VAL A 43 21.76 -5.47 8.31
N GLY A 44 21.62 -6.77 8.03
CA GLY A 44 22.44 -7.83 8.63
C GLY A 44 22.24 -7.90 10.14
N ASP A 45 23.36 -8.03 10.87
CA ASP A 45 23.38 -8.09 12.34
C ASP A 45 23.58 -6.72 13.00
N ASP A 46 23.46 -5.63 12.24
CA ASP A 46 23.68 -4.26 12.72
C ASP A 46 22.52 -3.75 13.55
N ASP A 47 22.80 -2.90 14.53
CA ASP A 47 21.80 -2.06 15.17
C ASP A 47 21.34 -0.90 14.25
N ASP A 48 20.29 -0.16 14.65
CA ASP A 48 19.72 0.92 13.85
C ASP A 48 20.73 2.04 13.56
N VAL A 49 21.67 2.32 14.44
CA VAL A 49 22.68 3.36 14.24
C VAL A 49 23.70 2.90 13.19
N SER A 50 24.15 1.67 13.28
CA SER A 50 25.20 1.10 12.43
C SER A 50 24.76 0.97 10.97
N TRP A 51 23.59 0.36 10.71
CA TRP A 51 23.11 0.23 9.33
C TRP A 51 22.70 1.58 8.71
N LEU A 52 22.18 2.53 9.51
CA LEU A 52 21.91 3.90 9.03
C LEU A 52 23.20 4.62 8.67
N THR A 53 24.24 4.49 9.48
CA THR A 53 25.56 5.09 9.18
C THR A 53 26.12 4.56 7.86
N ARG A 54 26.02 3.26 7.63
CA ARG A 54 26.44 2.63 6.37
C ARG A 54 25.55 3.09 5.18
N LEU A 55 24.25 3.26 5.39
CA LEU A 55 23.34 3.79 4.37
C LEU A 55 23.66 5.25 4.01
N ALA A 56 24.16 6.03 4.97
CA ALA A 56 24.55 7.44 4.74
C ALA A 56 25.79 7.57 3.84
N ALA A 57 26.70 6.61 3.91
CA ALA A 57 27.96 6.61 3.16
C ALA A 57 28.32 5.19 2.68
N PRO A 58 27.55 4.62 1.74
CA PRO A 58 27.80 3.28 1.24
C PRO A 58 29.10 3.25 0.45
N SER A 59 29.95 2.28 0.72
CA SER A 59 31.12 2.02 -0.11
C SER A 59 30.77 1.14 -1.30
N GLU A 60 31.56 1.20 -2.39
CA GLU A 60 31.35 0.32 -3.55
C GLU A 60 31.60 -1.16 -3.20
N GLU A 61 32.48 -1.43 -2.23
CA GLU A 61 32.73 -2.77 -1.75
C GLU A 61 31.58 -3.38 -0.96
N ASP A 62 30.73 -2.56 -0.33
CA ASP A 62 29.62 -3.05 0.49
C ASP A 62 28.51 -3.68 -0.34
N ASP A 63 28.30 -3.25 -1.59
CA ASP A 63 27.22 -3.70 -2.45
C ASP A 63 27.26 -5.22 -2.71
N ASN A 64 28.43 -5.78 -2.87
CA ASN A 64 28.61 -7.22 -3.08
C ASN A 64 28.60 -8.03 -1.77
N ARG A 65 29.04 -7.43 -0.67
CA ARG A 65 29.12 -8.11 0.64
C ARG A 65 27.74 -8.36 1.25
N TRP A 66 26.87 -7.38 1.24
CA TRP A 66 25.56 -7.57 1.83
C TRP A 66 24.65 -8.49 1.00
N LEU A 67 24.78 -8.53 -0.33
CA LEU A 67 24.12 -9.51 -1.18
C LEU A 67 24.53 -10.94 -0.89
N ALA A 68 25.79 -11.17 -0.46
CA ALA A 68 26.24 -12.49 -0.04
C ALA A 68 25.50 -13.03 1.21
N ARG A 69 24.88 -12.14 2.00
CA ARG A 69 24.08 -12.51 3.18
C ARG A 69 22.60 -12.76 2.85
N LEU A 70 22.19 -12.62 1.59
CA LEU A 70 20.80 -12.74 1.19
C LEU A 70 20.23 -14.12 1.52
N ASN A 71 19.24 -14.14 2.39
CA ASN A 71 18.44 -15.32 2.68
C ASN A 71 17.48 -15.58 1.51
N LYS A 72 17.71 -16.66 0.77
CA LYS A 72 16.93 -17.06 -0.40
C LYS A 72 15.95 -18.15 0.01
N ASP A 73 14.68 -17.79 0.21
CA ASP A 73 13.65 -18.76 0.59
C ASP A 73 13.53 -19.85 -0.47
N GLY A 74 13.43 -21.10 -0.01
CA GLY A 74 13.42 -22.28 -0.87
C GLY A 74 14.81 -22.73 -1.39
N ILE A 75 15.90 -22.00 -1.06
CA ILE A 75 17.28 -22.37 -1.45
C ILE A 75 18.21 -22.48 -0.23
N ASN A 76 18.40 -21.38 0.51
CA ASN A 76 19.37 -21.32 1.60
C ASN A 76 18.96 -20.45 2.78
N ALA A 77 17.69 -20.05 2.89
CA ALA A 77 17.25 -19.21 3.98
C ALA A 77 17.47 -19.89 5.33
N ARG A 78 18.20 -19.20 6.22
CA ARG A 78 18.50 -19.71 7.57
C ARG A 78 17.32 -19.54 8.52
N ASP A 79 16.61 -18.42 8.39
CA ASP A 79 15.42 -18.09 9.15
C ASP A 79 14.23 -17.86 8.24
N ALA A 80 13.07 -18.39 8.64
CA ALA A 80 11.83 -18.26 7.87
C ALA A 80 11.27 -16.83 7.90
N THR A 81 11.61 -16.04 8.93
CA THR A 81 11.15 -14.65 9.09
C THR A 81 12.31 -13.67 9.23
N PRO A 82 12.37 -12.60 8.42
CA PRO A 82 13.37 -11.54 8.56
C PRO A 82 13.23 -10.76 9.87
N PHE A 83 12.03 -10.64 10.41
CA PHE A 83 11.73 -9.78 11.56
C PHE A 83 12.36 -10.25 12.89
N LYS A 84 12.84 -11.49 12.95
CA LYS A 84 13.43 -12.04 14.16
C LYS A 84 14.71 -11.31 14.59
N HIS A 85 15.45 -10.79 13.64
CA HIS A 85 16.79 -10.19 13.85
C HIS A 85 16.83 -8.69 13.51
N LEU A 86 15.79 -8.14 12.89
CA LEU A 86 15.78 -6.73 12.55
C LEU A 86 15.65 -5.85 13.81
N PRO A 87 16.50 -4.82 13.97
CA PRO A 87 16.37 -3.85 15.04
C PRO A 87 15.09 -3.01 14.86
N PRO A 88 14.63 -2.28 15.89
CA PRO A 88 13.29 -1.69 15.93
C PRO A 88 12.90 -0.81 14.73
N LEU A 89 13.76 0.09 14.29
CA LEU A 89 13.48 0.94 13.12
C LEU A 89 13.51 0.12 11.81
N ALA A 90 14.48 -0.79 11.69
CA ALA A 90 14.52 -1.68 10.54
C ALA A 90 13.29 -2.59 10.47
N ALA A 91 12.80 -3.10 11.60
CA ALA A 91 11.57 -3.88 11.65
C ALA A 91 10.35 -3.06 11.19
N ALA A 92 10.25 -1.80 11.61
CA ALA A 92 9.19 -0.89 11.15
C ALA A 92 9.28 -0.63 9.65
N ILE A 93 10.47 -0.39 9.11
CA ILE A 93 10.69 -0.20 7.67
C ILE A 93 10.38 -1.50 6.91
N GLY A 94 10.81 -2.64 7.42
CA GLY A 94 10.51 -3.97 6.84
C GLY A 94 9.01 -4.24 6.76
N TRP A 95 8.25 -3.88 7.81
CA TRP A 95 6.80 -3.96 7.80
C TRP A 95 6.17 -3.09 6.70
N LEU A 96 6.64 -1.85 6.53
CA LEU A 96 6.16 -0.97 5.46
C LEU A 96 6.48 -1.55 4.07
N ILE A 97 7.66 -2.15 3.90
CA ILE A 97 8.07 -2.79 2.65
C ILE A 97 7.16 -3.97 2.34
N VAL A 98 6.95 -4.90 3.26
CA VAL A 98 6.17 -6.12 2.97
C VAL A 98 4.68 -5.87 2.84
N SER A 99 4.17 -4.77 3.42
CA SER A 99 2.73 -4.49 3.48
C SER A 99 2.24 -3.40 2.53
N HIS A 100 3.11 -2.78 1.70
CA HIS A 100 2.73 -1.60 0.93
C HIS A 100 1.61 -1.84 -0.10
N HIS A 101 1.51 -3.02 -0.70
CA HIS A 101 0.38 -3.35 -1.56
C HIS A 101 -0.76 -4.00 -0.79
N ARG A 102 -0.45 -4.95 0.10
CA ARG A 102 -1.44 -5.65 0.91
C ARG A 102 -0.85 -6.05 2.26
N LEU A 103 -1.69 -6.18 3.26
CA LEU A 103 -1.25 -6.76 4.53
C LEU A 103 -0.91 -8.25 4.33
N PRO A 104 0.16 -8.74 4.97
CA PRO A 104 0.42 -10.18 5.04
C PRO A 104 -0.80 -10.92 5.60
N VAL A 105 -1.12 -12.07 5.04
CA VAL A 105 -2.27 -12.89 5.43
C VAL A 105 -1.77 -14.19 6.00
N MET A 106 -2.24 -14.56 7.20
CA MET A 106 -1.88 -15.83 7.81
C MET A 106 -2.18 -16.97 6.83
N PRO A 107 -1.18 -17.82 6.51
CA PRO A 107 -1.42 -18.96 5.65
C PRO A 107 -2.37 -19.96 6.35
N CYS A 108 -3.43 -20.35 5.66
CA CYS A 108 -4.30 -21.43 6.09
C CYS A 108 -3.81 -22.72 5.47
N GLU A 109 -3.80 -23.81 6.22
CA GLU A 109 -3.66 -25.14 5.64
C GLU A 109 -4.80 -25.34 4.62
N ARG A 110 -4.44 -25.59 3.37
CA ARG A 110 -5.41 -25.81 2.30
C ARG A 110 -6.14 -27.14 2.55
N HIS A 111 -7.34 -27.08 3.07
CA HIS A 111 -8.35 -28.08 2.75
C HIS A 111 -8.93 -27.70 1.38
N SER A 112 -8.90 -28.62 0.48
CA SER A 112 -8.88 -28.56 -0.98
C SER A 112 -9.89 -27.68 -1.72
N ASP A 113 -10.86 -27.00 -1.10
CA ASP A 113 -11.90 -26.24 -1.82
C ASP A 113 -12.37 -24.93 -1.16
N ASP A 114 -11.80 -24.52 -0.04
CA ASP A 114 -12.36 -23.44 0.75
C ASP A 114 -11.66 -22.08 0.48
N ARG A 115 -12.10 -21.35 -0.57
CA ARG A 115 -11.74 -19.93 -0.78
C ARG A 115 -12.01 -19.06 0.45
N ALA A 116 -12.94 -19.47 1.32
CA ALA A 116 -13.28 -18.75 2.55
C ALA A 116 -12.19 -18.88 3.62
N ALA A 117 -11.44 -19.99 3.64
CA ALA A 117 -10.27 -20.16 4.50
C ALA A 117 -9.15 -19.15 4.17
N TRP A 118 -9.05 -18.76 2.91
CA TRP A 118 -8.08 -17.76 2.41
C TRP A 118 -8.36 -16.34 2.90
N LEU A 119 -9.60 -16.01 3.23
CA LEU A 119 -10.02 -14.69 3.69
C LEU A 119 -9.95 -14.53 5.23
N GLY A 120 -9.33 -15.47 5.93
CA GLY A 120 -9.17 -15.39 7.38
C GLY A 120 -10.45 -15.67 8.16
N ALA A 121 -11.52 -16.10 7.50
CA ALA A 121 -12.85 -16.25 8.11
C ALA A 121 -12.95 -17.41 9.12
N LYS A 122 -11.97 -18.31 9.20
CA LYS A 122 -12.00 -19.47 10.08
C LYS A 122 -10.66 -19.80 10.73
N ILE A 123 -10.03 -18.83 11.36
CA ILE A 123 -8.91 -19.14 12.25
C ILE A 123 -9.49 -19.54 13.61
N SER A 124 -9.90 -20.80 13.75
CA SER A 124 -10.31 -21.31 15.05
C SER A 124 -9.10 -21.28 15.99
N GLY A 125 -9.26 -20.70 17.17
CA GLY A 125 -8.21 -20.66 18.18
C GLY A 125 -7.26 -19.45 18.09
N PHE A 126 -7.40 -18.55 17.11
CA PHE A 126 -6.63 -17.30 17.09
C PHE A 126 -7.04 -16.39 18.23
N GLN A 127 -6.09 -15.97 19.04
CA GLN A 127 -6.32 -15.09 20.20
C GLN A 127 -5.58 -13.75 19.99
N ALA A 128 -6.13 -12.66 20.54
CA ALA A 128 -5.54 -11.33 20.43
C ALA A 128 -4.07 -11.27 20.90
N ARG A 129 -3.69 -12.06 21.88
CA ARG A 129 -2.29 -12.18 22.35
C ARG A 129 -1.32 -12.65 21.27
N GLN A 130 -1.79 -13.36 20.23
CA GLN A 130 -0.96 -13.82 19.10
C GLN A 130 -0.64 -12.68 18.14
N LEU A 131 -1.29 -11.52 18.25
CA LEU A 131 -0.91 -10.30 17.53
C LEU A 131 0.35 -9.66 18.12
N LEU A 132 0.65 -9.93 19.40
CA LEU A 132 1.90 -9.48 20.02
C LEU A 132 3.07 -10.23 19.36
N GLY A 133 4.03 -9.47 18.83
CA GLY A 133 5.17 -10.03 18.11
C GLY A 133 4.81 -10.63 16.74
N LEU A 134 3.66 -10.25 16.16
CA LEU A 134 3.21 -10.69 14.84
C LEU A 134 4.30 -10.63 13.76
N PRO A 135 5.10 -9.57 13.63
CA PRO A 135 6.17 -9.53 12.64
C PRO A 135 7.13 -10.70 12.75
N GLY A 136 7.45 -11.15 13.97
CA GLY A 136 8.38 -12.25 14.22
C GLY A 136 7.92 -13.64 13.76
N ILE A 137 6.67 -13.79 13.33
CA ILE A 137 6.12 -15.05 12.79
C ILE A 137 5.78 -14.98 11.30
N ILE A 138 5.92 -13.81 10.67
CA ILE A 138 5.60 -13.64 9.25
C ILE A 138 6.68 -14.31 8.39
N THR A 139 6.24 -15.21 7.51
CA THR A 139 7.09 -15.93 6.54
C THR A 139 6.67 -15.58 5.11
N ALA A 140 7.41 -16.07 4.11
CA ALA A 140 7.06 -15.90 2.69
C ALA A 140 5.62 -16.31 2.38
N ALA A 141 5.11 -17.36 3.00
CA ALA A 141 3.75 -17.87 2.81
C ALA A 141 2.64 -16.89 3.22
N TRP A 142 2.93 -15.91 4.08
CA TRP A 142 1.99 -14.84 4.42
C TRP A 142 1.81 -13.82 3.30
N ASN A 143 2.75 -13.75 2.40
CA ASN A 143 2.72 -12.81 1.27
C ASN A 143 2.28 -13.48 -0.03
N GLU A 144 2.81 -14.67 -0.32
CA GLU A 144 2.38 -15.54 -1.43
C GLU A 144 2.75 -16.99 -1.11
N THR A 145 1.91 -17.96 -1.50
CA THR A 145 2.27 -19.37 -1.37
C THR A 145 3.21 -19.77 -2.48
N CYS A 146 4.38 -20.29 -2.13
CA CYS A 146 5.29 -20.92 -3.07
C CYS A 146 4.89 -22.40 -3.23
N ASP A 147 4.36 -22.75 -4.40
CA ASP A 147 3.88 -24.12 -4.69
C ASP A 147 4.98 -24.97 -5.37
N SER A 148 6.23 -24.48 -5.47
CA SER A 148 7.33 -25.16 -6.13
C SER A 148 8.46 -25.45 -5.17
N GLN A 149 9.03 -26.65 -5.29
CA GLN A 149 10.30 -27.03 -4.67
C GLN A 149 11.45 -27.11 -5.71
N ASP A 150 11.15 -26.77 -6.97
CA ASP A 150 12.14 -26.82 -8.06
C ASP A 150 13.07 -25.62 -8.00
N PRO A 151 14.39 -25.81 -7.74
CA PRO A 151 15.36 -24.75 -7.70
C PRO A 151 15.45 -23.91 -8.99
N ALA A 152 15.21 -24.53 -10.14
CA ALA A 152 15.26 -23.83 -11.43
C ALA A 152 14.15 -22.78 -11.55
N ARG A 153 12.98 -23.03 -10.96
CA ARG A 153 11.86 -22.07 -10.89
C ARG A 153 12.04 -21.03 -9.80
N ILE A 154 12.74 -21.36 -8.72
CA ILE A 154 12.93 -20.47 -7.57
C ILE A 154 14.07 -19.50 -7.80
N THR A 155 15.21 -19.97 -8.35
CA THR A 155 16.44 -19.16 -8.51
C THR A 155 16.22 -17.81 -9.16
N PRO A 156 15.40 -17.63 -10.24
CA PRO A 156 15.18 -16.33 -10.87
C PRO A 156 14.57 -15.25 -9.97
N TYR A 157 13.96 -15.61 -8.84
CA TYR A 157 13.46 -14.65 -7.86
C TYR A 157 14.56 -14.07 -6.97
N TRP A 158 15.71 -14.76 -6.88
CA TRP A 158 16.85 -14.41 -6.05
C TRP A 158 18.12 -14.07 -6.85
N ASP A 159 17.93 -13.88 -8.16
CA ASP A 159 18.98 -13.49 -9.10
C ASP A 159 18.77 -12.06 -9.60
N PHE A 160 19.82 -11.23 -9.55
CA PHE A 160 19.82 -9.82 -9.90
C PHE A 160 20.91 -9.50 -10.92
N PRO A 161 20.79 -10.00 -12.17
CA PRO A 161 21.86 -9.94 -13.17
C PRO A 161 22.24 -8.51 -13.58
N ASP A 162 21.29 -7.59 -13.53
CA ASP A 162 21.51 -6.18 -13.88
C ASP A 162 21.72 -5.28 -12.64
N GLY A 163 22.00 -5.91 -11.48
CA GLY A 163 22.27 -5.21 -10.21
C GLY A 163 21.00 -4.66 -9.54
N LEU A 164 21.21 -3.69 -8.65
CA LEU A 164 20.15 -3.06 -7.85
C LEU A 164 20.19 -1.53 -7.98
N PRO A 165 19.05 -0.83 -7.82
CA PRO A 165 18.98 0.64 -7.85
C PRO A 165 19.86 1.33 -6.80
N VAL A 166 20.20 0.64 -5.71
CA VAL A 166 21.02 1.16 -4.59
C VAL A 166 22.44 1.56 -5.01
N THR A 167 22.93 1.09 -6.16
CA THR A 167 24.23 1.47 -6.70
C THR A 167 24.21 2.80 -7.44
N THR A 168 23.03 3.35 -7.77
CA THR A 168 22.94 4.60 -8.53
C THR A 168 23.26 5.83 -7.67
N PRO A 169 24.04 6.81 -8.18
CA PRO A 169 24.45 7.99 -7.41
C PRO A 169 23.27 8.79 -6.85
N LYS A 170 22.19 8.92 -7.61
CA LYS A 170 21.00 9.68 -7.17
C LYS A 170 20.27 8.99 -6.01
N TRP A 171 20.14 7.67 -6.08
CA TRP A 171 19.54 6.89 -4.99
C TRP A 171 20.39 7.03 -3.71
N ARG A 172 21.72 6.87 -3.83
CA ARG A 172 22.68 7.02 -2.71
C ARG A 172 22.60 8.41 -2.08
N ALA A 173 22.66 9.46 -2.87
CA ALA A 173 22.55 10.83 -2.37
C ALA A 173 21.23 11.07 -1.63
N ARG A 174 20.12 10.50 -2.15
CA ARG A 174 18.83 10.64 -1.51
C ARG A 174 18.74 9.85 -0.20
N ALA A 175 19.25 8.64 -0.18
CA ALA A 175 19.35 7.82 1.03
C ALA A 175 20.16 8.51 2.13
N ALA A 176 21.35 9.03 1.81
CA ALA A 176 22.19 9.78 2.74
C ALA A 176 21.46 11.00 3.33
N HIS A 177 20.77 11.77 2.51
CA HIS A 177 19.97 12.92 2.98
C HIS A 177 18.87 12.50 3.97
N LEU A 178 18.18 11.39 3.70
CA LEU A 178 17.14 10.88 4.60
C LEU A 178 17.72 10.40 5.94
N VAL A 179 18.86 9.73 5.90
CA VAL A 179 19.56 9.28 7.12
C VAL A 179 19.94 10.48 7.99
N GLN A 180 20.54 11.53 7.43
CA GLN A 180 20.85 12.75 8.18
C GLN A 180 19.63 13.35 8.88
N ARG A 181 18.47 13.29 8.25
CA ARG A 181 17.22 13.76 8.87
C ARG A 181 16.70 12.82 9.97
N LEU A 182 16.91 11.52 9.83
CA LEU A 182 16.51 10.53 10.83
C LEU A 182 17.43 10.58 12.06
N SER A 183 18.73 10.71 11.87
CA SER A 183 19.72 10.78 12.98
C SER A 183 19.57 12.02 13.86
N GLN A 184 18.97 13.09 13.35
CA GLN A 184 18.64 14.30 14.13
C GLN A 184 17.41 14.12 15.05
N ARG A 185 16.70 13.02 14.93
CA ARG A 185 15.53 12.70 15.75
C ARG A 185 15.89 11.56 16.69
N GLN A 186 15.56 11.72 17.96
CA GLN A 186 15.70 10.59 18.88
C GLN A 186 14.83 9.44 18.37
N PRO A 187 15.39 8.24 18.18
CA PRO A 187 14.61 7.09 17.78
C PRO A 187 13.58 6.78 18.87
N ALA A 188 12.31 6.82 18.52
CA ALA A 188 11.28 6.22 19.35
C ALA A 188 11.58 4.71 19.38
N GLN A 189 11.54 4.11 20.55
CA GLN A 189 12.03 2.74 20.73
C GLN A 189 11.13 1.68 20.11
N ASP A 190 9.82 1.96 19.95
CA ASP A 190 8.85 0.96 19.47
C ASP A 190 7.94 1.51 18.37
N TRP A 191 8.53 1.69 17.19
CA TRP A 191 7.80 2.20 16.02
C TRP A 191 6.61 1.31 15.64
N LEU A 192 6.78 -0.02 15.71
CA LEU A 192 5.72 -0.98 15.37
C LEU A 192 4.56 -0.94 16.35
N ASP A 193 4.80 -0.57 17.61
CA ASP A 193 3.79 -0.47 18.65
C ASP A 193 2.99 0.84 18.59
N ASN A 194 3.34 1.73 17.66
CA ASN A 194 2.57 2.94 17.40
C ASN A 194 1.71 2.76 16.13
N PRO A 195 0.48 2.24 16.24
CA PRO A 195 -0.37 1.94 15.10
C PRO A 195 -0.74 3.19 14.30
N TYR A 196 -0.81 4.36 14.93
CA TYR A 196 -1.10 5.62 14.24
C TYR A 196 0.05 6.03 13.32
N VAL A 197 1.28 6.02 13.82
CA VAL A 197 2.47 6.34 13.01
C VAL A 197 2.63 5.34 11.87
N MET A 198 2.51 4.05 12.17
CA MET A 198 2.63 2.99 11.16
C MET A 198 1.55 3.07 10.09
N HIS A 199 0.30 3.38 10.50
CA HIS A 199 -0.80 3.57 9.55
C HIS A 199 -0.54 4.76 8.62
N LEU A 200 -0.16 5.92 9.15
CA LEU A 200 0.13 7.11 8.34
C LEU A 200 1.36 6.92 7.44
N ALA A 201 2.40 6.26 7.94
CA ALA A 201 3.58 5.95 7.14
C ALA A 201 3.24 5.01 5.97
N ARG A 202 2.45 3.96 6.23
CA ARG A 202 1.97 3.04 5.22
C ARG A 202 1.05 3.73 4.22
N LEU A 203 0.11 4.54 4.67
CA LEU A 203 -0.78 5.33 3.82
C LEU A 203 0.01 6.25 2.89
N SER A 204 1.00 6.96 3.43
CA SER A 204 1.86 7.85 2.63
C SER A 204 2.61 7.08 1.55
N LEU A 205 3.14 5.89 1.86
CA LEU A 205 3.82 5.04 0.90
C LEU A 205 2.87 4.53 -0.17
N MET A 206 1.73 3.96 0.21
CA MET A 206 0.74 3.39 -0.72
C MET A 206 0.19 4.43 -1.69
N LEU A 207 -0.24 5.59 -1.18
CA LEU A 207 -0.77 6.66 -2.03
C LEU A 207 0.27 7.14 -3.04
N SER A 208 1.53 7.23 -2.60
CA SER A 208 2.61 7.72 -3.46
C SER A 208 3.03 6.71 -4.50
N ASP A 209 3.08 5.43 -4.15
CA ASP A 209 3.36 4.37 -5.09
C ASP A 209 2.27 4.26 -6.16
N HIS A 210 0.99 4.23 -5.74
CA HIS A 210 -0.14 4.20 -6.67
C HIS A 210 -0.16 5.41 -7.60
N PHE A 211 0.04 6.62 -7.05
CA PHE A 211 0.08 7.85 -7.84
C PHE A 211 1.24 7.83 -8.82
N TYR A 212 2.46 7.54 -8.34
CA TYR A 212 3.64 7.57 -9.20
C TYR A 212 3.59 6.49 -10.28
N SER A 213 3.13 5.30 -9.95
CA SER A 213 2.92 4.20 -10.90
C SER A 213 1.91 4.54 -12.01
N SER A 214 0.98 5.46 -11.78
CA SER A 214 0.00 5.89 -12.78
C SER A 214 0.54 6.90 -13.79
N LEU A 215 1.69 7.54 -13.52
CA LEU A 215 2.27 8.57 -14.39
C LEU A 215 2.84 7.95 -15.67
N SER A 216 2.24 8.29 -16.80
CA SER A 216 2.71 7.90 -18.13
C SER A 216 3.68 8.93 -18.71
N GLU A 217 3.46 10.22 -18.43
CA GLU A 217 4.17 11.33 -19.05
C GLU A 217 5.54 11.60 -18.40
N PRO A 218 6.66 11.49 -19.17
CA PRO A 218 8.01 11.67 -18.61
C PRO A 218 8.25 13.03 -17.95
N HIS A 219 7.59 14.09 -18.40
CA HIS A 219 7.77 15.44 -17.84
C HIS A 219 7.20 15.60 -16.42
N GLN A 220 6.28 14.72 -16.01
CA GLN A 220 5.69 14.70 -14.65
C GLN A 220 6.53 13.91 -13.66
N ARG A 221 7.53 13.17 -14.14
CA ARG A 221 8.32 12.23 -13.36
C ARG A 221 9.67 12.83 -12.91
N VAL A 222 10.26 12.23 -11.88
CA VAL A 222 11.64 12.56 -11.51
C VAL A 222 12.60 11.94 -12.53
N ARG A 223 13.82 12.46 -12.61
CA ARG A 223 14.83 11.87 -13.50
C ARG A 223 15.69 10.88 -12.74
N GLY A 224 15.63 9.61 -13.11
CA GLY A 224 16.57 8.57 -12.70
C GLY A 224 17.94 8.70 -13.36
N GLN A 225 18.72 7.63 -13.36
CA GLN A 225 19.97 7.51 -14.09
C GLN A 225 19.70 7.28 -15.57
N ALA A 226 20.39 8.01 -16.44
CA ALA A 226 20.22 7.80 -17.89
C ALA A 226 20.64 6.37 -18.28
N GLY A 227 19.79 5.71 -19.07
CA GLY A 227 20.06 4.35 -19.53
C GLY A 227 19.97 3.25 -18.45
N TYR A 228 19.31 3.53 -17.31
CA TYR A 228 19.11 2.51 -16.28
C TYR A 228 18.28 1.32 -16.83
N PRO A 229 18.76 0.07 -16.71
CA PRO A 229 18.23 -1.05 -17.50
C PRO A 229 16.94 -1.65 -16.93
N LEU A 230 16.72 -1.57 -15.60
CA LEU A 230 15.62 -2.25 -14.93
C LEU A 230 14.34 -1.38 -14.94
N LEU A 231 13.20 -2.03 -15.11
CA LEU A 231 11.89 -1.39 -15.17
C LEU A 231 11.07 -1.66 -13.90
N ALA A 232 10.33 -0.68 -13.45
CA ALA A 232 9.33 -0.81 -12.39
C ALA A 232 7.99 -1.31 -12.92
N ASN A 233 7.59 -0.87 -14.12
CA ASN A 233 6.31 -1.19 -14.74
C ASN A 233 6.32 -0.97 -16.25
N THR A 234 5.19 -1.33 -16.88
CA THR A 234 4.87 -1.08 -18.29
C THR A 234 3.58 -0.28 -18.40
N LEU A 235 3.36 0.36 -19.54
CA LEU A 235 2.10 1.02 -19.86
C LEU A 235 0.98 -0.02 -19.98
N ARG A 236 -0.12 0.19 -19.28
CA ARG A 236 -1.27 -0.76 -19.27
C ARG A 236 -1.95 -0.90 -20.63
N SER A 237 -1.92 0.15 -21.44
CA SER A 237 -2.56 0.20 -22.75
C SER A 237 -1.78 -0.54 -23.82
N THR A 238 -0.46 -0.49 -23.79
CA THR A 238 0.41 -1.01 -24.87
C THR A 238 1.34 -2.14 -24.42
N GLY A 239 1.60 -2.28 -23.12
CA GLY A 239 2.60 -3.19 -22.57
C GLY A 239 4.05 -2.70 -22.75
N GLU A 240 4.25 -1.50 -23.31
CA GLU A 240 5.57 -0.92 -23.52
C GLU A 240 6.24 -0.52 -22.20
N PRO A 241 7.59 -0.49 -22.13
CA PRO A 241 8.33 0.01 -20.99
C PRO A 241 7.87 1.41 -20.58
N ASN A 242 7.63 1.62 -19.27
CA ASN A 242 7.20 2.91 -18.76
C ASN A 242 8.23 3.54 -17.82
N GLN A 243 8.38 3.04 -16.61
CA GLN A 243 9.22 3.67 -15.58
C GLN A 243 10.48 2.84 -15.30
N PRO A 244 11.71 3.43 -15.40
CA PRO A 244 12.90 2.84 -14.83
C PRO A 244 12.75 2.65 -13.31
N LEU A 245 13.31 1.56 -12.76
CA LEU A 245 13.13 1.20 -11.37
C LEU A 245 13.79 2.20 -10.40
N ASP A 246 14.96 2.73 -10.74
CA ASP A 246 15.63 3.76 -9.93
C ASP A 246 14.83 5.07 -9.89
N GLU A 247 14.30 5.49 -11.04
CA GLU A 247 13.41 6.64 -11.16
C GLU A 247 12.15 6.46 -10.31
N HIS A 248 11.53 5.28 -10.40
CA HIS A 248 10.33 4.94 -9.66
C HIS A 248 10.53 5.06 -8.16
N LEU A 249 11.61 4.47 -7.62
CA LEU A 249 11.93 4.57 -6.18
C LEU A 249 12.13 6.01 -5.70
N LEU A 250 12.86 6.81 -6.48
CA LEU A 250 13.07 8.23 -6.19
C LEU A 250 11.77 9.02 -6.25
N GLY A 251 10.91 8.72 -7.22
CA GLY A 251 9.61 9.36 -7.39
C GLY A 251 8.67 9.06 -6.25
N VAL A 252 8.54 7.81 -5.88
CA VAL A 252 7.72 7.37 -4.75
C VAL A 252 8.22 7.99 -3.44
N GLU A 253 9.53 8.08 -3.21
CA GLU A 253 10.10 8.75 -2.03
C GLU A 253 9.73 10.23 -1.99
N LYS A 254 9.91 10.96 -3.09
CA LYS A 254 9.57 12.38 -3.18
C LYS A 254 8.10 12.63 -2.85
N HIS A 255 7.21 11.84 -3.42
CA HIS A 255 5.77 11.95 -3.21
C HIS A 255 5.34 11.50 -1.81
N SER A 256 5.93 10.44 -1.25
CA SER A 256 5.68 10.02 0.14
C SER A 256 6.02 11.13 1.13
N GLY A 257 7.12 11.83 0.90
CA GLY A 257 7.48 13.01 1.68
C GLY A 257 6.49 14.16 1.53
N ALA A 258 5.92 14.37 0.34
CA ALA A 258 4.90 15.39 0.11
C ALA A 258 3.57 15.03 0.81
N VAL A 259 3.10 13.79 0.64
CA VAL A 259 1.90 13.28 1.33
C VAL A 259 2.04 13.43 2.84
N SER A 260 3.14 12.95 3.43
CA SER A 260 3.37 13.03 4.88
C SER A 260 3.32 14.48 5.41
N ARG A 261 3.83 15.44 4.66
CA ARG A 261 3.76 16.87 5.04
C ARG A 261 2.36 17.45 4.90
N SER A 262 1.55 16.97 3.98
CA SER A 262 0.18 17.46 3.76
C SER A 262 -0.84 16.89 4.75
N LEU A 263 -0.58 15.71 5.33
CA LEU A 263 -1.52 15.03 6.24
C LEU A 263 -2.02 15.90 7.40
N PRO A 264 -1.20 16.68 8.12
CA PRO A 264 -1.69 17.52 9.21
C PRO A 264 -2.68 18.60 8.77
N GLY A 265 -2.62 19.02 7.51
CA GLY A 265 -3.49 20.04 6.91
C GLY A 265 -4.57 19.48 5.99
N ILE A 266 -4.73 18.17 5.91
CA ILE A 266 -5.56 17.50 4.90
C ILE A 266 -7.04 17.95 4.96
N GLU A 267 -7.55 18.28 6.14
CA GLU A 267 -8.91 18.80 6.30
C GLU A 267 -9.14 20.10 5.54
N ARG A 268 -8.10 20.92 5.43
CA ARG A 268 -8.15 22.25 4.75
C ARG A 268 -7.99 22.14 3.23
N HIS A 269 -7.32 21.09 2.77
CA HIS A 269 -6.91 20.95 1.37
C HIS A 269 -7.82 20.02 0.56
N LEU A 270 -8.47 19.06 1.19
CA LEU A 270 -9.38 18.17 0.47
C LEU A 270 -10.71 18.88 0.19
N PRO A 271 -11.22 18.79 -1.06
CA PRO A 271 -12.49 19.38 -1.44
C PRO A 271 -13.65 18.78 -0.64
N ARG A 272 -14.70 19.55 -0.50
CA ARG A 272 -15.97 19.16 0.14
C ARG A 272 -17.13 19.49 -0.78
N LEU A 273 -18.13 18.66 -0.81
CA LEU A 273 -19.35 18.87 -1.55
C LEU A 273 -20.33 19.72 -0.72
N ALA A 274 -20.32 21.04 -0.96
CA ALA A 274 -21.25 21.96 -0.33
C ALA A 274 -22.44 22.23 -1.27
N ARG A 275 -23.65 22.34 -0.72
CA ARG A 275 -24.89 22.74 -1.45
C ARG A 275 -25.19 21.94 -2.71
N HIS A 276 -24.72 20.71 -2.81
CA HIS A 276 -24.83 19.89 -4.01
C HIS A 276 -26.27 19.41 -4.22
N GLN A 277 -26.84 19.72 -5.40
CA GLN A 277 -28.25 19.46 -5.72
C GLN A 277 -28.60 17.97 -5.80
N GLY A 278 -27.70 17.14 -6.33
CA GLY A 278 -27.93 15.70 -6.50
C GLY A 278 -28.28 14.99 -5.19
N PHE A 279 -27.61 15.33 -4.09
CA PHE A 279 -27.90 14.75 -2.78
C PHE A 279 -29.22 15.24 -2.17
N ARG A 280 -29.66 16.45 -2.52
CA ARG A 280 -30.88 17.06 -1.98
C ARG A 280 -32.15 16.67 -2.74
N LYS A 281 -32.01 16.16 -3.97
CA LYS A 281 -33.12 15.80 -4.83
C LYS A 281 -34.01 14.76 -4.16
N ARG A 282 -35.31 15.05 -4.08
CA ARG A 282 -36.33 14.13 -3.57
C ARG A 282 -36.61 13.01 -4.55
N SER A 283 -36.94 11.84 -4.01
CA SER A 283 -37.31 10.72 -4.85
C SER A 283 -38.76 10.94 -5.45
N GLY A 284 -38.86 10.84 -6.75
CA GLY A 284 -40.18 10.85 -7.43
C GLY A 284 -40.91 9.51 -7.33
N ASP A 285 -40.21 8.41 -7.02
CA ASP A 285 -40.77 7.07 -6.95
C ASP A 285 -41.23 6.73 -5.52
N PRO A 286 -42.49 6.34 -5.32
CA PRO A 286 -42.99 5.95 -4.00
C PRO A 286 -42.20 4.87 -3.28
N ARG A 287 -41.57 3.95 -4.01
CA ARG A 287 -40.73 2.87 -3.46
C ARG A 287 -39.50 3.42 -2.73
N PHE A 288 -39.00 4.58 -3.09
CA PHE A 288 -37.81 5.19 -2.53
C PHE A 288 -38.09 6.37 -1.59
N ARG A 289 -39.35 6.67 -1.25
CA ARG A 289 -39.69 7.73 -0.28
C ARG A 289 -39.07 7.54 1.10
N TRP A 290 -38.71 6.31 1.46
CA TRP A 290 -37.99 6.05 2.69
C TRP A 290 -36.62 6.73 2.74
N GLN A 291 -35.97 6.92 1.58
CA GLN A 291 -34.67 7.63 1.48
C GLN A 291 -34.83 9.10 1.84
N ASP A 292 -35.95 9.71 1.47
CA ASP A 292 -36.25 11.11 1.80
C ASP A 292 -36.51 11.26 3.31
N ARG A 293 -37.24 10.32 3.90
CA ARG A 293 -37.43 10.27 5.36
C ARG A 293 -36.13 10.07 6.11
N ALA A 294 -35.28 9.18 5.62
CA ALA A 294 -33.94 8.96 6.22
C ALA A 294 -33.05 10.20 6.10
N PHE A 295 -33.10 10.91 4.98
CA PHE A 295 -32.42 12.19 4.79
C PHE A 295 -32.90 13.24 5.80
N ASP A 296 -34.22 13.42 5.96
CA ASP A 296 -34.80 14.40 6.89
C ASP A 296 -34.47 14.07 8.35
N LEU A 297 -34.48 12.78 8.71
CA LEU A 297 -34.03 12.33 10.03
C LEU A 297 -32.55 12.67 10.27
N ALA A 298 -31.69 12.43 9.27
CA ALA A 298 -30.29 12.75 9.36
C ALA A 298 -30.03 14.27 9.50
N VAL A 299 -30.80 15.09 8.80
CA VAL A 299 -30.78 16.57 8.96
C VAL A 299 -31.09 16.96 10.42
N GLY A 300 -32.13 16.35 11.01
CA GLY A 300 -32.48 16.60 12.40
C GLY A 300 -31.44 16.14 13.43
N LEU A 301 -30.58 15.19 13.05
CA LEU A 301 -29.50 14.68 13.92
C LEU A 301 -28.16 15.39 13.71
N ARG A 302 -28.05 16.34 12.80
CA ARG A 302 -26.79 16.99 12.39
C ARG A 302 -26.01 17.56 13.54
N GLU A 303 -26.61 18.43 14.36
CA GLU A 303 -25.91 19.05 15.49
C GLU A 303 -25.38 18.01 16.49
N ARG A 304 -26.21 17.00 16.78
CA ARG A 304 -25.79 15.92 17.67
C ARG A 304 -24.65 15.13 17.07
N SER A 305 -24.73 14.80 15.78
CA SER A 305 -23.68 14.10 15.04
C SER A 305 -22.36 14.86 15.03
N GLN A 306 -22.38 16.16 14.87
CA GLN A 306 -21.18 17.00 14.89
C GLN A 306 -20.49 17.01 16.26
N ARG A 307 -21.26 16.93 17.35
CA ARG A 307 -20.72 16.95 18.71
C ARG A 307 -20.28 15.57 19.23
N GLN A 308 -20.99 14.52 18.87
CA GLN A 308 -20.86 13.18 19.48
C GLN A 308 -20.47 12.08 18.49
N GLY A 309 -20.40 12.39 17.20
CA GLY A 309 -20.32 11.40 16.13
C GLY A 309 -21.68 10.74 15.83
N PHE A 310 -21.70 9.86 14.87
CA PHE A 310 -22.91 9.17 14.41
C PHE A 310 -22.58 7.72 14.04
N PHE A 311 -23.38 6.81 14.58
CA PHE A 311 -23.44 5.41 14.17
C PHE A 311 -24.82 5.13 13.59
N GLY A 312 -24.89 4.63 12.36
CA GLY A 312 -26.13 4.27 11.69
C GLY A 312 -26.07 2.91 11.03
N VAL A 313 -27.15 2.12 11.17
CA VAL A 313 -27.32 0.84 10.51
C VAL A 313 -28.47 0.94 9.54
N ASN A 314 -28.20 0.71 8.24
CA ASN A 314 -29.22 0.69 7.20
C ASN A 314 -29.62 -0.76 6.88
N MET A 315 -30.78 -1.19 7.39
CA MET A 315 -31.30 -2.55 7.22
C MET A 315 -32.32 -2.68 6.07
N ALA A 316 -32.40 -1.71 5.16
CA ALA A 316 -33.26 -1.81 3.99
C ALA A 316 -32.90 -3.04 3.14
N SER A 317 -33.91 -3.67 2.50
CA SER A 317 -33.74 -4.87 1.69
C SER A 317 -32.87 -4.62 0.44
N THR A 318 -32.37 -5.70 -0.17
CA THR A 318 -31.65 -5.62 -1.45
C THR A 318 -32.55 -5.04 -2.53
N GLY A 319 -32.01 -4.19 -3.41
CA GLY A 319 -32.79 -3.53 -4.48
C GLY A 319 -33.53 -2.26 -4.07
N CYS A 320 -33.61 -1.91 -2.77
CA CYS A 320 -34.29 -0.72 -2.28
C CYS A 320 -33.47 0.58 -2.40
N GLY A 321 -32.33 0.58 -3.10
CA GLY A 321 -31.53 1.78 -3.34
C GLY A 321 -30.69 2.24 -2.16
N LYS A 322 -30.21 1.33 -1.30
CA LYS A 322 -29.34 1.63 -0.14
C LYS A 322 -28.11 2.46 -0.51
N THR A 323 -27.49 2.17 -1.65
CA THR A 323 -26.29 2.86 -2.13
C THR A 323 -26.49 4.38 -2.15
N LEU A 324 -27.55 4.85 -2.82
CA LEU A 324 -27.86 6.27 -2.88
C LEU A 324 -28.33 6.82 -1.54
N ALA A 325 -29.13 6.05 -0.79
CA ALA A 325 -29.60 6.45 0.54
C ALA A 325 -28.43 6.71 1.50
N ASN A 326 -27.44 5.81 1.55
CA ASN A 326 -26.29 5.97 2.42
C ASN A 326 -25.50 7.24 2.12
N ALA A 327 -25.24 7.53 0.85
CA ALA A 327 -24.56 8.77 0.44
C ALA A 327 -25.37 10.01 0.84
N ARG A 328 -26.69 9.98 0.63
CA ARG A 328 -27.62 11.08 1.00
C ARG A 328 -27.69 11.29 2.51
N ILE A 329 -27.70 10.22 3.31
CA ILE A 329 -27.68 10.29 4.78
C ILE A 329 -26.38 10.94 5.27
N LEU A 330 -25.22 10.46 4.77
CA LEU A 330 -23.91 11.02 5.12
C LEU A 330 -23.82 12.51 4.74
N TYR A 331 -24.33 12.87 3.57
CA TYR A 331 -24.42 14.27 3.13
C TYR A 331 -25.31 15.12 4.04
N ALA A 332 -26.45 14.58 4.48
CA ALA A 332 -27.42 15.27 5.33
C ALA A 332 -26.88 15.56 6.75
N LEU A 333 -25.96 14.71 7.26
CA LEU A 333 -25.31 14.89 8.56
C LEU A 333 -24.25 15.99 8.54
N ALA A 334 -23.72 16.36 7.36
CA ALA A 334 -22.71 17.40 7.24
C ALA A 334 -23.33 18.80 7.30
N ASP A 335 -22.50 19.78 7.67
CA ASP A 335 -22.87 21.20 7.57
C ASP A 335 -23.10 21.56 6.10
N PRO A 336 -24.25 22.13 5.74
CA PRO A 336 -24.58 22.42 4.35
C PRO A 336 -23.71 23.50 3.70
N ASP A 337 -23.09 24.37 4.51
CA ASP A 337 -22.24 25.47 4.03
C ASP A 337 -20.77 25.05 3.91
N ILE A 338 -20.33 24.18 4.81
CA ILE A 338 -18.98 23.59 4.78
C ILE A 338 -18.93 22.44 3.76
N GLY A 339 -19.98 21.67 3.66
CA GLY A 339 -20.08 20.51 2.77
C GLY A 339 -19.63 19.20 3.38
N ALA A 340 -19.97 18.12 2.69
CA ALA A 340 -19.63 16.75 3.05
C ALA A 340 -18.34 16.27 2.39
N ARG A 341 -17.61 15.43 3.10
CA ARG A 341 -16.59 14.55 2.57
C ARG A 341 -16.73 13.21 3.28
N PHE A 342 -16.91 12.14 2.53
CA PHE A 342 -17.07 10.81 3.10
C PHE A 342 -16.43 9.76 2.19
N SER A 343 -16.10 8.61 2.76
CA SER A 343 -15.55 7.46 2.06
C SER A 343 -16.51 6.28 2.16
N ILE A 344 -16.57 5.48 1.12
CA ILE A 344 -17.34 4.25 1.09
C ILE A 344 -16.37 3.09 0.84
N ALA A 345 -16.30 2.17 1.80
CA ALA A 345 -15.50 0.98 1.70
C ALA A 345 -16.38 -0.22 1.31
N LEU A 346 -16.01 -0.90 0.24
CA LEU A 346 -16.73 -2.06 -0.29
C LEU A 346 -15.75 -3.22 -0.44
N GLY A 347 -16.18 -4.42 -0.06
CA GLY A 347 -15.34 -5.62 -0.07
C GLY A 347 -14.98 -6.19 -1.45
N LEU A 348 -15.61 -5.69 -2.53
CA LEU A 348 -15.42 -6.17 -3.89
C LEU A 348 -15.09 -5.01 -4.84
N ARG A 349 -14.00 -5.14 -5.60
CA ARG A 349 -13.57 -4.13 -6.59
C ARG A 349 -14.66 -3.80 -7.62
N THR A 350 -15.32 -4.82 -8.17
CA THR A 350 -16.41 -4.63 -9.14
C THR A 350 -17.57 -3.84 -8.56
N LEU A 351 -17.93 -4.10 -7.31
CA LEU A 351 -18.97 -3.37 -6.61
C LEU A 351 -18.57 -1.91 -6.35
N THR A 352 -17.30 -1.65 -6.06
CA THR A 352 -16.78 -0.29 -5.89
C THR A 352 -16.90 0.50 -7.18
N LEU A 353 -16.49 -0.06 -8.32
CA LEU A 353 -16.61 0.57 -9.63
C LEU A 353 -18.07 0.84 -10.00
N GLN A 354 -18.96 -0.13 -9.82
CA GLN A 354 -20.40 0.03 -10.08
C GLN A 354 -21.04 1.10 -9.18
N THR A 355 -20.61 1.18 -7.93
CA THR A 355 -21.11 2.20 -6.99
C THR A 355 -20.63 3.58 -7.40
N GLY A 356 -19.35 3.73 -7.78
CA GLY A 356 -18.81 4.98 -8.32
C GLY A 356 -19.57 5.44 -9.55
N GLN A 357 -19.81 4.56 -10.51
CA GLN A 357 -20.59 4.84 -11.70
C GLN A 357 -22.02 5.32 -11.35
N ALA A 358 -22.70 4.61 -10.46
CA ALA A 358 -24.05 4.98 -10.03
C ALA A 358 -24.10 6.36 -9.36
N TYR A 359 -23.06 6.74 -8.62
CA TYR A 359 -22.98 8.06 -8.01
C TYR A 359 -22.75 9.17 -9.04
N ARG A 360 -21.86 8.97 -10.00
CA ARG A 360 -21.66 9.93 -11.10
C ARG A 360 -22.97 10.19 -11.84
N GLU A 361 -23.65 9.14 -12.27
CA GLU A 361 -24.85 9.24 -13.07
C GLU A 361 -26.07 9.79 -12.30
N ARG A 362 -26.30 9.30 -11.08
CA ARG A 362 -27.55 9.57 -10.35
C ARG A 362 -27.46 10.76 -9.42
N LEU A 363 -26.28 11.09 -8.93
CA LEU A 363 -26.04 12.26 -8.09
C LEU A 363 -25.43 13.41 -8.87
N ASN A 364 -25.11 13.21 -10.15
CA ASN A 364 -24.46 14.19 -11.03
C ASN A 364 -23.15 14.70 -10.44
N LEU A 365 -22.25 13.75 -10.10
CA LEU A 365 -20.91 14.05 -9.60
C LEU A 365 -19.93 14.16 -10.74
N GLY A 366 -19.10 15.21 -10.74
CA GLY A 366 -17.98 15.41 -11.66
C GLY A 366 -16.78 14.54 -11.31
N GLU A 367 -15.73 14.63 -12.13
CA GLU A 367 -14.46 13.92 -11.90
C GLU A 367 -13.76 14.38 -10.63
N ASP A 368 -13.87 15.67 -10.29
CA ASP A 368 -13.28 16.25 -9.07
C ASP A 368 -14.10 15.93 -7.80
N ASP A 369 -15.34 15.50 -7.95
CA ASP A 369 -16.25 15.22 -6.83
C ASP A 369 -16.09 13.79 -6.30
N LEU A 370 -15.62 12.86 -7.14
CA LEU A 370 -15.56 11.43 -6.83
C LEU A 370 -14.26 10.81 -7.35
N ALA A 371 -13.39 10.39 -6.43
CA ALA A 371 -12.13 9.70 -6.70
C ALA A 371 -12.32 8.18 -6.86
#